data_71d3d6aa728de728f9678fcae89914b1
#
_entry.id   71d3d6aa728de728f9678fcae89914b1
#
_cell.length_a   1.000
_cell.length_b   1.000
_cell.length_c   1.000
_cell.angle_alpha   90.00
_cell.angle_beta   90.00
_cell.angle_gamma   90.00
#
_symmetry.space_group_name_H-M   'P 1'
#
loop_
_entity.id
_entity.type
_entity.pdbx_description
1 polymer ?
#
loop_
_entity_poly.entity_id
_entity_poly.type
_entity_poly.pdbx_seq_one_letter_code
_entity_poly.pdbx_strand_id
1 'polypeptide(L)'
;QGEFAGLWAIRQYHLARGEGERDICLIPASAHGTNAASAVLAGLKVVVVATADDGTIDAADLDAKIAANEGRIAAIMITYPSTHGVYDADVKEVCATVHAAGGQVYIDGANLNALVGLAQPGEFGGDVSHLNLHKTFCIPHGGGGPGVGPVAVAEHLVPFLPGDPLEGDPGRPTVGG
;
A
#
# COMPACT_ATOMS: atom_id res chain seq x y z
N GLN A 1 -10.65 3.92 -5.77
CA GLN A 1 -11.06 2.50 -5.61
C GLN A 1 -9.84 1.56 -5.62
N GLY A 2 -8.88 1.73 -6.54
CA GLY A 2 -7.70 0.87 -6.57
C GLY A 2 -6.89 0.89 -5.28
N GLU A 3 -6.68 2.07 -4.70
CA GLU A 3 -6.00 2.24 -3.42
C GLU A 3 -6.72 1.49 -2.29
N PHE A 4 -8.04 1.66 -2.22
CA PHE A 4 -8.87 0.94 -1.26
C PHE A 4 -8.85 -0.58 -1.50
N ALA A 5 -9.00 -1.03 -2.75
CA ALA A 5 -9.02 -2.45 -3.09
C ALA A 5 -7.74 -3.18 -2.65
N GLY A 6 -6.58 -2.54 -2.83
CA GLY A 6 -5.31 -3.12 -2.39
C GLY A 6 -5.19 -3.24 -0.87
N LEU A 7 -5.58 -2.20 -0.13
CA LEU A 7 -5.60 -2.25 1.35
C LEU A 7 -6.65 -3.22 1.88
N TRP A 8 -7.79 -3.30 1.21
CA TRP A 8 -8.82 -4.30 1.51
C TRP A 8 -8.28 -5.72 1.37
N ALA A 9 -7.57 -6.03 0.29
CA ALA A 9 -6.97 -7.35 0.09
C ALA A 9 -6.01 -7.72 1.24
N ILE A 10 -5.18 -6.79 1.69
CA ILE A 10 -4.31 -6.99 2.86
C ILE A 10 -5.14 -7.27 4.12
N ARG A 11 -6.20 -6.51 4.35
CA ARG A 11 -7.06 -6.71 5.52
C ARG A 11 -7.74 -8.08 5.49
N GLN A 12 -8.26 -8.50 4.34
CA GLN A 12 -8.87 -9.83 4.18
C GLN A 12 -7.87 -10.97 4.36
N TYR A 13 -6.65 -10.80 3.88
CA TYR A 13 -5.57 -11.76 4.09
C TYR A 13 -5.31 -12.00 5.57
N HIS A 14 -5.18 -10.97 6.37
CA HIS A 14 -4.98 -11.12 7.82
C HIS A 14 -6.19 -11.75 8.51
N LEU A 15 -7.40 -11.32 8.15
CA LEU A 15 -8.64 -11.89 8.72
C LEU A 15 -8.78 -13.39 8.42
N ALA A 16 -8.50 -13.82 7.20
CA ALA A 16 -8.58 -15.23 6.80
C ALA A 16 -7.56 -16.13 7.53
N ARG A 17 -6.47 -15.54 8.01
CA ARG A 17 -5.43 -16.23 8.81
C ARG A 17 -5.74 -16.24 10.31
N GLY A 18 -6.87 -15.65 10.73
CA GLY A 18 -7.21 -15.47 12.14
C GLY A 18 -6.41 -14.37 12.83
N GLU A 19 -5.75 -13.50 12.07
CA GLU A 19 -4.90 -12.41 12.56
C GLU A 19 -5.68 -11.08 12.61
N GLY A 20 -6.92 -11.11 13.09
CA GLY A 20 -7.79 -9.93 13.15
C GLY A 20 -7.23 -8.76 13.98
N GLU A 21 -6.29 -9.03 14.88
CA GLU A 21 -5.60 -8.02 15.68
C GLU A 21 -4.60 -7.18 14.86
N ARG A 22 -4.18 -7.65 13.67
CA ARG A 22 -3.35 -6.88 12.75
C ARG A 22 -4.21 -5.80 12.07
N ASP A 23 -4.36 -4.69 12.75
CA ASP A 23 -5.26 -3.59 12.36
C ASP A 23 -4.52 -2.25 12.13
N ILE A 24 -3.19 -2.23 12.17
CA ILE A 24 -2.40 -1.02 12.03
C ILE A 24 -1.78 -0.93 10.63
N CYS A 25 -1.99 0.21 9.99
CA CYS A 25 -1.28 0.64 8.79
C CYS A 25 -0.28 1.75 9.15
N LEU A 26 1.00 1.46 8.97
CA LEU A 26 2.07 2.45 9.09
C LEU A 26 2.06 3.34 7.84
N ILE A 27 2.14 4.65 8.02
CA ILE A 27 2.13 5.60 6.91
C ILE A 27 3.21 6.66 7.16
N PRO A 28 4.23 6.78 6.30
CA PRO A 28 5.22 7.84 6.41
C PRO A 28 4.58 9.23 6.39
N ALA A 29 5.11 10.16 7.17
CA ALA A 29 4.62 11.54 7.24
C ALA A 29 4.65 12.27 5.88
N SER A 30 5.53 11.82 4.96
CA SER A 30 5.63 12.31 3.59
C SER A 30 4.54 11.77 2.64
N ALA A 31 3.69 10.83 3.09
CA ALA A 31 2.67 10.23 2.25
C ALA A 31 1.55 11.20 1.89
N HIS A 32 0.87 10.94 0.78
CA HIS A 32 -0.32 11.70 0.39
C HIS A 32 -1.46 11.44 1.38
N GLY A 33 -2.28 12.47 1.66
CA GLY A 33 -3.39 12.37 2.61
C GLY A 33 -4.44 11.29 2.28
N THR A 34 -4.58 10.92 0.99
CA THR A 34 -5.49 9.84 0.57
C THR A 34 -5.08 8.47 1.13
N ASN A 35 -3.79 8.24 1.37
CA ASN A 35 -3.29 6.99 1.92
C ASN A 35 -3.92 6.70 3.30
N ALA A 36 -3.92 7.70 4.17
CA ALA A 36 -4.54 7.58 5.49
C ALA A 36 -6.07 7.38 5.39
N ALA A 37 -6.73 8.11 4.49
CA ALA A 37 -8.18 7.98 4.30
C ALA A 37 -8.55 6.57 3.80
N SER A 38 -7.81 6.02 2.84
CA SER A 38 -8.04 4.68 2.30
C SER A 38 -7.75 3.59 3.33
N ALA A 39 -6.73 3.75 4.18
CA ALA A 39 -6.44 2.82 5.26
C ALA A 39 -7.60 2.76 6.28
N VAL A 40 -8.12 3.91 6.69
CA VAL A 40 -9.29 3.98 7.59
C VAL A 40 -10.52 3.36 6.93
N LEU A 41 -10.77 3.63 5.65
CA LEU A 41 -11.89 3.02 4.91
C LEU A 41 -11.78 1.50 4.84
N ALA A 42 -10.56 0.95 4.75
CA ALA A 42 -10.30 -0.49 4.79
C ALA A 42 -10.39 -1.10 6.20
N GLY A 43 -10.72 -0.30 7.22
CA GLY A 43 -10.83 -0.76 8.61
C GLY A 43 -9.50 -0.85 9.35
N LEU A 44 -8.47 -0.16 8.87
CA LEU A 44 -7.17 -0.09 9.51
C LEU A 44 -7.02 1.20 10.33
N LYS A 45 -6.21 1.14 11.37
CA LYS A 45 -5.80 2.29 12.18
C LYS A 45 -4.48 2.84 11.65
N VAL A 46 -4.40 4.13 11.46
CA VAL A 46 -3.19 4.78 10.95
C VAL A 46 -2.24 5.11 12.10
N VAL A 47 -0.99 4.70 11.92
CA VAL A 47 0.14 5.13 12.76
C VAL A 47 1.16 5.81 11.85
N VAL A 48 1.44 7.08 12.12
CA VAL A 48 2.36 7.88 11.32
C VAL A 48 3.80 7.56 11.71
N VAL A 49 4.64 7.31 10.70
CA VAL A 49 6.09 7.15 10.84
C VAL A 49 6.75 8.45 10.42
N ALA A 50 7.69 8.93 11.21
CA ALA A 50 8.41 10.17 10.93
C ALA A 50 9.25 10.05 9.63
N THR A 51 9.54 11.21 9.05
CA THR A 51 10.54 11.36 7.99
C THR A 51 11.80 11.99 8.58
N ALA A 52 12.95 11.50 8.14
CA ALA A 52 14.25 12.08 8.48
C ALA A 52 14.45 13.44 7.76
N ASP A 53 15.48 14.18 8.15
CA ASP A 53 15.76 15.52 7.60
C ASP A 53 16.06 15.50 6.09
N ASP A 54 16.54 14.38 5.56
CA ASP A 54 16.79 14.17 4.13
C ASP A 54 15.54 13.74 3.34
N GLY A 55 14.42 13.55 4.03
CA GLY A 55 13.14 13.17 3.43
C GLY A 55 12.92 11.66 3.28
N THR A 56 13.85 10.83 3.76
CA THR A 56 13.69 9.37 3.84
C THR A 56 12.80 8.97 5.02
N ILE A 57 12.41 7.70 5.09
CA ILE A 57 11.68 7.16 6.25
C ILE A 57 12.65 7.09 7.43
N ASP A 58 12.26 7.63 8.59
CA ASP A 58 13.05 7.51 9.82
C ASP A 58 13.00 6.06 10.32
N ALA A 59 14.11 5.33 10.12
CA ALA A 59 14.20 3.92 10.50
C ALA A 59 14.06 3.71 12.02
N ALA A 60 14.57 4.62 12.84
CA ALA A 60 14.48 4.50 14.29
C ALA A 60 13.03 4.70 14.78
N ASP A 61 12.30 5.64 14.18
CA ASP A 61 10.88 5.83 14.48
C ASP A 61 10.04 4.66 13.95
N LEU A 62 10.37 4.10 12.77
CA LEU A 62 9.73 2.90 12.24
C LEU A 62 9.86 1.73 13.22
N ASP A 63 11.06 1.43 13.68
CA ASP A 63 11.32 0.37 14.64
C ASP A 63 10.57 0.59 15.97
N ALA A 64 10.58 1.82 16.47
CA ALA A 64 9.85 2.18 17.68
C ALA A 64 8.33 2.00 17.53
N LYS A 65 7.75 2.38 16.36
CA LYS A 65 6.32 2.19 16.09
C LYS A 65 5.94 0.73 15.96
N ILE A 66 6.80 -0.09 15.32
CA ILE A 66 6.61 -1.54 15.22
C ILE A 66 6.65 -2.16 16.62
N ALA A 67 7.65 -1.84 17.42
CA ALA A 67 7.78 -2.38 18.78
C ALA A 67 6.59 -1.98 19.69
N ALA A 68 6.14 -0.73 19.59
CA ALA A 68 4.97 -0.26 20.34
C ALA A 68 3.65 -0.92 19.93
N ASN A 69 3.61 -1.56 18.76
CA ASN A 69 2.43 -2.19 18.17
C ASN A 69 2.71 -3.64 17.76
N GLU A 70 3.53 -4.34 18.53
CA GLU A 70 3.93 -5.72 18.27
C GLU A 70 2.68 -6.61 18.04
N GLY A 71 2.75 -7.45 17.00
CA GLY A 71 1.65 -8.34 16.61
C GLY A 71 0.46 -7.67 15.93
N ARG A 72 0.45 -6.33 15.82
CA ARG A 72 -0.69 -5.57 15.28
C ARG A 72 -0.43 -4.92 13.93
N ILE A 73 0.79 -4.97 13.43
CA ILE A 73 1.11 -4.36 12.13
C ILE A 73 0.44 -5.18 11.02
N ALA A 74 -0.48 -4.56 10.30
CA ALA A 74 -1.12 -5.13 9.12
C ALA A 74 -0.34 -4.77 7.85
N ALA A 75 0.07 -3.51 7.74
CA ALA A 75 0.75 -3.01 6.55
C ALA A 75 1.59 -1.76 6.85
N ILE A 76 2.51 -1.48 5.94
CA ILE A 76 3.00 -0.12 5.68
C ILE A 76 2.52 0.32 4.29
N MET A 77 2.20 1.60 4.12
CA MET A 77 1.84 2.17 2.81
C MET A 77 2.83 3.27 2.45
N ILE A 78 3.62 3.02 1.42
CA ILE A 78 4.75 3.86 1.00
C ILE A 78 4.46 4.41 -0.39
N THR A 79 4.65 5.71 -0.61
CA THR A 79 4.75 6.30 -1.95
C THR A 79 6.22 6.26 -2.38
N TYR A 80 6.53 5.66 -3.54
CA TYR A 80 7.93 5.53 -3.98
C TYR A 80 8.09 5.85 -5.47
N PRO A 81 8.98 6.80 -5.85
CA PRO A 81 9.65 7.76 -4.95
C PRO A 81 8.65 8.54 -4.09
N SER A 82 9.11 9.15 -3.00
CA SER A 82 8.22 9.84 -2.06
C SER A 82 7.48 11.01 -2.71
N THR A 83 6.45 11.55 -2.05
CA THR A 83 5.72 12.75 -2.50
C THR A 83 6.65 13.97 -2.67
N HIS A 84 7.77 13.98 -1.97
CA HIS A 84 8.80 15.02 -2.09
C HIS A 84 9.86 14.72 -3.16
N GLY A 85 9.71 13.61 -3.91
CA GLY A 85 10.63 13.20 -4.98
C GLY A 85 11.90 12.52 -4.47
N VAL A 86 11.93 12.07 -3.24
CA VAL A 86 13.09 11.39 -2.65
C VAL A 86 13.06 9.90 -2.98
N TYR A 87 14.17 9.39 -3.50
CA TYR A 87 14.45 7.96 -3.60
C TYR A 87 15.11 7.52 -2.29
N ASP A 88 14.37 6.78 -1.48
CA ASP A 88 14.89 6.18 -0.26
C ASP A 88 15.75 4.97 -0.63
N ALA A 89 17.06 5.06 -0.39
CA ALA A 89 18.00 4.00 -0.73
C ALA A 89 17.75 2.73 0.11
N ASP A 90 17.21 2.91 1.31
CA ASP A 90 17.00 1.85 2.28
C ASP A 90 15.57 1.26 2.20
N VAL A 91 14.84 1.54 1.10
CA VAL A 91 13.45 1.05 0.93
C VAL A 91 13.33 -0.47 1.06
N LYS A 92 14.35 -1.24 0.66
CA LYS A 92 14.36 -2.71 0.84
C LYS A 92 14.40 -3.11 2.31
N GLU A 93 15.20 -2.42 3.09
CA GLU A 93 15.33 -2.62 4.53
C GLU A 93 14.03 -2.27 5.24
N VAL A 94 13.41 -1.16 4.85
CA VAL A 94 12.07 -0.77 5.35
C VAL A 94 11.04 -1.87 5.07
N CYS A 95 10.99 -2.38 3.83
CA CYS A 95 10.09 -3.48 3.47
C CYS A 95 10.38 -4.75 4.29
N ALA A 96 11.65 -5.13 4.41
CA ALA A 96 12.06 -6.32 5.17
C ALA A 96 11.70 -6.20 6.66
N THR A 97 11.88 -5.03 7.26
CA THR A 97 11.51 -4.75 8.66
C THR A 97 10.01 -4.94 8.89
N VAL A 98 9.18 -4.44 7.98
CA VAL A 98 7.72 -4.61 8.07
C VAL A 98 7.31 -6.08 7.87
N HIS A 99 7.92 -6.78 6.91
CA HIS A 99 7.67 -8.21 6.71
C HIS A 99 8.07 -9.04 7.94
N ALA A 100 9.21 -8.72 8.56
CA ALA A 100 9.65 -9.38 9.79
C ALA A 100 8.66 -9.20 10.95
N ALA A 101 7.96 -8.06 10.98
CA ALA A 101 6.86 -7.80 11.92
C ALA A 101 5.54 -8.48 11.53
N GLY A 102 5.49 -9.17 10.39
CA GLY A 102 4.31 -9.87 9.86
C GLY A 102 3.34 -8.98 9.08
N GLY A 103 3.70 -7.73 8.81
CA GLY A 103 2.93 -6.82 7.97
C GLY A 103 3.16 -7.03 6.49
N GLN A 104 2.30 -6.41 5.66
CA GLN A 104 2.43 -6.38 4.20
C GLN A 104 2.91 -4.99 3.75
N VAL A 105 3.51 -4.93 2.58
CA VAL A 105 4.03 -3.68 2.00
C VAL A 105 3.16 -3.24 0.84
N TYR A 106 2.53 -2.10 0.99
CA TYR A 106 1.77 -1.43 -0.06
C TYR A 106 2.59 -0.30 -0.67
N ILE A 107 2.86 -0.37 -1.96
CA ILE A 107 3.54 0.68 -2.72
C ILE A 107 2.50 1.49 -3.50
N ASP A 108 2.32 2.74 -3.09
CA ASP A 108 1.51 3.69 -3.85
C ASP A 108 2.21 3.99 -5.20
N GLY A 109 1.58 3.55 -6.27
CA GLY A 109 2.10 3.64 -7.63
C GLY A 109 1.80 4.98 -8.32
N ALA A 110 1.42 6.02 -7.59
CA ALA A 110 1.18 7.35 -8.17
C ALA A 110 2.43 7.91 -8.90
N ASN A 111 3.62 7.56 -8.43
CA ASN A 111 4.90 7.99 -8.98
C ASN A 111 5.60 6.89 -9.82
N LEU A 112 4.88 5.84 -10.23
CA LEU A 112 5.45 4.73 -11.00
C LEU A 112 6.17 5.17 -12.29
N ASN A 113 5.77 6.28 -12.90
CA ASN A 113 6.45 6.84 -14.06
C ASN A 113 7.95 7.12 -13.83
N ALA A 114 8.35 7.39 -12.59
CA ALA A 114 9.76 7.55 -12.21
C ALA A 114 10.52 6.22 -12.09
N LEU A 115 9.82 5.09 -12.03
CA LEU A 115 10.38 3.76 -11.83
C LEU A 115 10.44 2.93 -13.12
N VAL A 116 9.66 3.28 -14.15
CA VAL A 116 9.53 2.48 -15.37
C VAL A 116 10.90 2.26 -16.03
N GLY A 117 11.26 0.98 -16.19
CA GLY A 117 12.54 0.57 -16.74
C GLY A 117 13.74 0.66 -15.77
N LEU A 118 13.54 1.15 -14.56
CA LEU A 118 14.59 1.34 -13.56
C LEU A 118 14.44 0.45 -12.32
N ALA A 119 13.21 0.31 -11.82
CA ALA A 119 12.92 -0.47 -10.62
C ALA A 119 11.53 -1.09 -10.69
N GLN A 120 11.36 -2.23 -10.01
CA GLN A 120 10.11 -2.96 -9.94
C GLN A 120 9.65 -3.06 -8.48
N PRO A 121 8.44 -2.56 -8.12
CA PRO A 121 7.96 -2.59 -6.74
C PRO A 121 8.01 -3.96 -6.07
N GLY A 122 7.67 -5.03 -6.80
CA GLY A 122 7.74 -6.40 -6.27
C GLY A 122 9.15 -6.88 -5.93
N GLU A 123 10.18 -6.37 -6.62
CA GLU A 123 11.58 -6.79 -6.39
C GLU A 123 12.23 -6.10 -5.19
N PHE A 124 11.73 -4.94 -4.79
CA PHE A 124 12.23 -4.29 -3.58
C PHE A 124 11.34 -4.55 -2.34
N GLY A 125 10.30 -5.38 -2.47
CA GLY A 125 9.54 -5.87 -1.33
C GLY A 125 8.08 -5.41 -1.30
N GLY A 126 7.54 -4.81 -2.37
CA GLY A 126 6.13 -4.46 -2.45
C GLY A 126 5.24 -5.69 -2.65
N ASP A 127 4.22 -5.85 -1.81
CA ASP A 127 3.21 -6.90 -1.93
C ASP A 127 1.98 -6.44 -2.72
N VAL A 128 1.69 -5.15 -2.68
CA VAL A 128 0.58 -4.52 -3.39
C VAL A 128 1.05 -3.21 -4.02
N SER A 129 0.59 -2.94 -5.23
CA SER A 129 0.74 -1.60 -5.82
C SER A 129 -0.50 -1.25 -6.63
N HIS A 130 -1.05 -0.06 -6.44
CA HIS A 130 -2.02 0.50 -7.38
C HIS A 130 -1.34 1.42 -8.39
N LEU A 131 -1.97 1.62 -9.53
CA LEU A 131 -1.45 2.47 -10.60
C LEU A 131 -2.40 3.64 -10.87
N ASN A 132 -1.80 4.78 -11.21
CA ASN A 132 -2.55 5.92 -11.75
C ASN A 132 -2.30 6.02 -13.27
N LEU A 133 -3.23 5.51 -14.08
CA LEU A 133 -3.08 5.50 -15.53
C LEU A 133 -3.00 6.92 -16.12
N HIS A 134 -3.69 7.87 -15.49
CA HIS A 134 -3.67 9.29 -15.88
C HIS A 134 -2.37 10.03 -15.51
N LYS A 135 -1.42 9.34 -14.83
CA LYS A 135 -0.08 9.85 -14.51
C LYS A 135 0.97 9.12 -15.35
N THR A 136 1.16 7.83 -15.09
CA THR A 136 2.20 7.02 -15.74
C THR A 136 1.92 6.73 -17.21
N PHE A 137 0.64 6.53 -17.59
CA PHE A 137 0.24 6.08 -18.92
C PHE A 137 -0.46 7.16 -19.75
N CYS A 138 -0.45 8.39 -19.29
CA CYS A 138 -0.92 9.57 -20.03
C CYS A 138 -2.37 9.49 -20.51
N ILE A 139 -3.26 8.78 -19.84
CA ILE A 139 -4.69 8.84 -20.22
C ILE A 139 -5.25 10.23 -19.88
N PRO A 140 -6.24 10.72 -20.66
CA PRO A 140 -6.75 12.07 -20.49
C PRO A 140 -7.35 12.28 -19.10
N HIS A 141 -6.73 13.13 -18.32
CA HIS A 141 -7.25 13.54 -17.01
C HIS A 141 -8.40 14.56 -17.23
N GLY A 142 -9.60 14.23 -16.77
CA GLY A 142 -10.79 15.05 -16.97
C GLY A 142 -11.52 14.82 -18.30
N GLY A 143 -10.87 14.16 -19.25
CA GLY A 143 -11.51 13.77 -20.52
C GLY A 143 -11.89 12.30 -20.58
N GLY A 144 -11.93 11.61 -19.43
CA GLY A 144 -12.23 10.17 -19.32
C GLY A 144 -11.34 9.48 -18.31
N GLY A 145 -10.53 10.21 -17.66
CA GLY A 145 -9.62 9.59 -16.79
C GLY A 145 -9.83 9.54 -15.47
N PRO A 146 -9.72 9.77 -14.31
CA PRO A 146 -9.26 9.02 -13.17
C PRO A 146 -10.25 7.95 -12.66
N GLY A 147 -11.14 7.47 -13.51
CA GLY A 147 -12.16 6.47 -13.16
C GLY A 147 -11.64 5.03 -13.05
N VAL A 148 -10.36 4.76 -13.27
CA VAL A 148 -9.76 3.44 -13.23
C VAL A 148 -8.54 3.44 -12.31
N GLY A 149 -8.42 2.39 -11.50
CA GLY A 149 -7.27 2.19 -10.62
C GLY A 149 -6.82 0.73 -10.62
N PRO A 150 -5.96 0.32 -11.57
CA PRO A 150 -5.43 -1.04 -11.59
C PRO A 150 -4.63 -1.34 -10.31
N VAL A 151 -4.76 -2.56 -9.83
CA VAL A 151 -4.05 -3.04 -8.64
C VAL A 151 -3.29 -4.31 -9.01
N ALA A 152 -2.01 -4.34 -8.69
CA ALA A 152 -1.16 -5.51 -8.76
C ALA A 152 -0.86 -6.00 -7.35
N VAL A 153 -0.87 -7.32 -7.15
CA VAL A 153 -0.61 -7.93 -5.85
C VAL A 153 0.35 -9.12 -5.99
N ALA A 154 1.08 -9.42 -4.92
CA ALA A 154 1.84 -10.66 -4.79
C ALA A 154 0.90 -11.86 -4.78
N GLU A 155 1.40 -13.03 -5.21
CA GLU A 155 0.60 -14.24 -5.44
C GLU A 155 -0.27 -14.64 -4.24
N HIS A 156 0.28 -14.51 -3.02
CA HIS A 156 -0.44 -14.88 -1.79
C HIS A 156 -1.65 -13.97 -1.48
N LEU A 157 -1.74 -12.80 -2.08
CA LEU A 157 -2.85 -11.86 -1.92
C LEU A 157 -3.93 -12.00 -3.00
N VAL A 158 -3.65 -12.71 -4.09
CA VAL A 158 -4.62 -12.90 -5.20
C VAL A 158 -5.99 -13.43 -4.74
N PRO A 159 -6.07 -14.40 -3.82
CA PRO A 159 -7.36 -14.91 -3.35
C PRO A 159 -8.23 -13.87 -2.62
N PHE A 160 -7.62 -12.76 -2.17
CA PHE A 160 -8.25 -11.72 -1.38
C PHE A 160 -8.61 -10.47 -2.17
N LEU A 161 -8.32 -10.46 -3.47
CA LEU A 161 -8.76 -9.38 -4.36
C LEU A 161 -10.28 -9.35 -4.45
N PRO A 162 -10.88 -8.15 -4.59
CA PRO A 162 -12.32 -8.03 -4.83
C PRO A 162 -12.77 -8.80 -6.06
N GLY A 163 -13.97 -9.39 -5.99
CA GLY A 163 -14.61 -10.05 -7.11
C GLY A 163 -15.31 -9.08 -8.06
N ASP A 164 -15.69 -9.57 -9.24
CA ASP A 164 -16.53 -8.82 -10.18
C ASP A 164 -18.00 -8.92 -9.72
N PRO A 165 -18.70 -7.79 -9.52
CA PRO A 165 -20.10 -7.78 -9.12
C PRO A 165 -21.03 -8.40 -10.18
N LEU A 166 -20.61 -8.46 -11.45
CA LEU A 166 -21.40 -9.02 -12.54
C LEU A 166 -21.23 -10.52 -12.71
N GLU A 167 -20.08 -11.07 -12.33
CA GLU A 167 -19.79 -12.51 -12.43
C GLU A 167 -20.39 -13.33 -11.28
N GLY A 168 -20.90 -12.66 -10.24
CA GLY A 168 -21.67 -13.30 -9.19
C GLY A 168 -20.90 -14.34 -8.36
N ASP A 169 -19.60 -14.15 -8.14
CA ASP A 169 -18.83 -14.99 -7.23
C ASP A 169 -19.25 -14.70 -5.78
N PRO A 170 -20.08 -15.57 -5.16
CA PRO A 170 -20.60 -15.32 -3.82
C PRO A 170 -19.54 -15.37 -2.71
N GLY A 171 -18.33 -15.82 -3.04
CA GLY A 171 -17.22 -15.95 -2.10
C GLY A 171 -16.29 -14.73 -2.05
N ARG A 172 -16.40 -13.77 -2.98
CA ARG A 172 -15.55 -12.59 -3.05
C ARG A 172 -16.36 -11.31 -2.86
N PRO A 173 -16.15 -10.57 -1.75
CA PRO A 173 -16.73 -9.25 -1.60
C PRO A 173 -16.30 -8.34 -2.75
N THR A 174 -17.20 -7.49 -3.23
CA THR A 174 -16.89 -6.50 -4.24
C THR A 174 -16.58 -5.16 -3.58
N VAL A 175 -15.63 -4.41 -4.13
CA VAL A 175 -15.50 -2.99 -3.82
C VAL A 175 -16.35 -2.25 -4.85
N GLY A 176 -17.29 -1.46 -4.41
CA GLY A 176 -18.23 -0.78 -5.31
C GLY A 176 -17.54 -0.09 -6.47
N GLY A 177 -18.12 -0.17 -7.64
CA GLY A 177 -17.69 0.51 -8.86
C GLY A 177 -18.13 1.97 -8.91
#